data_4e46f2ed91b46fb65f2cbbf0e634d04e
#
_entry.id   4e46f2ed91b46fb65f2cbbf0e634d04e
#
_cell.length_a   1.000
_cell.length_b   1.000
_cell.length_c   1.000
_cell.angle_alpha   90.00
_cell.angle_beta   90.00
_cell.angle_gamma   90.00
#
_symmetry.space_group_name_H-M   'P 1'
#
loop_
_entity.id
_entity.type
_entity.pdbx_description
1 polymer ?
#
loop_
_entity_poly.entity_id
_entity_poly.type
_entity_poly.pdbx_seq_one_letter_code
_entity_poly.pdbx_strand_id
1 'polypeptide(L)'
;MTLFFKNTVRIPLFLIFLSLNTIFHGSLVSLCGIIKFIIPIPEFRIFIARIAYWISGGFVLTDNVLMKVFYDPEWDIQGLENLNMNGTYLVMSNHLSLLDIPALQRVFFQQIPFLRFFIKQQLIFVPFLGQGLWALNFPSMKRYSKETLNKHPELRGKDLETTKRSCENLRGQPVSMLIYAEGTRFTPEKHSRKNSPYKNLLKPRAGGIHTVLSSLGDELTSILNVTLVYPGHASPGLFDFLLGKIPRVVIRIEALKLGENEVPSLETIKSKAGSLAVRNFLNQTWEVKDKIISKIHSESSITGTITQPTSEPSSTDSAGVSSTTSLFSE
;
A
#
# COMPACT_ATOMS: atom_id res chain seq x y z
N MET A 1 -10.26 -27.42 17.19
CA MET A 1 -9.00 -27.79 17.86
C MET A 1 -7.80 -27.74 16.90
N THR A 2 -7.84 -28.34 15.72
CA THR A 2 -6.75 -28.35 14.73
C THR A 2 -6.35 -26.95 14.22
N LEU A 3 -7.31 -26.04 13.97
CA LEU A 3 -7.03 -24.67 13.46
C LEU A 3 -6.35 -23.80 14.54
N PHE A 4 -6.75 -23.95 15.81
CA PHE A 4 -6.13 -23.26 16.93
C PHE A 4 -4.67 -23.69 17.11
N PHE A 5 -4.38 -25.00 17.11
CA PHE A 5 -3.00 -25.52 17.16
C PHE A 5 -2.16 -25.05 15.97
N LYS A 6 -2.74 -25.06 14.77
CA LYS A 6 -2.05 -24.58 13.55
C LYS A 6 -1.64 -23.11 13.68
N ASN A 7 -2.49 -22.25 14.21
CA ASN A 7 -2.18 -20.82 14.39
C ASN A 7 -1.21 -20.58 15.55
N THR A 8 -1.27 -21.36 16.64
CA THR A 8 -0.39 -21.25 17.82
C THR A 8 1.08 -21.48 17.46
N VAL A 9 1.36 -22.32 16.47
CA VAL A 9 2.73 -22.58 15.98
C VAL A 9 3.08 -21.70 14.79
N ARG A 10 2.17 -21.55 13.84
CA ARG A 10 2.39 -20.80 12.60
C ARG A 10 2.73 -19.33 12.83
N ILE A 11 1.94 -18.65 13.69
CA ILE A 11 2.12 -17.20 13.93
C ILE A 11 3.48 -16.91 14.58
N PRO A 12 3.89 -17.57 15.70
CA PRO A 12 5.21 -17.34 16.28
C PRO A 12 6.35 -17.63 15.30
N LEU A 13 6.29 -18.74 14.56
CA LEU A 13 7.32 -19.07 13.59
C LEU A 13 7.43 -18.00 12.48
N PHE A 14 6.30 -17.57 11.90
CA PHE A 14 6.28 -16.50 10.92
C PHE A 14 6.91 -15.22 11.47
N LEU A 15 6.52 -14.80 12.67
CA LEU A 15 7.05 -13.59 13.31
C LEU A 15 8.53 -13.70 13.62
N ILE A 16 9.03 -14.87 14.04
CA ILE A 16 10.45 -15.13 14.26
C ILE A 16 11.22 -14.97 12.94
N PHE A 17 10.80 -15.65 11.86
CA PHE A 17 11.48 -15.57 10.58
C PHE A 17 11.41 -14.16 9.97
N LEU A 18 10.25 -13.48 10.07
CA LEU A 18 10.09 -12.09 9.65
C LEU A 18 11.04 -11.16 10.43
N SER A 19 11.17 -11.36 11.74
CA SER A 19 12.07 -10.58 12.59
C SER A 19 13.54 -10.84 12.22
N LEU A 20 13.93 -12.09 12.02
CA LEU A 20 15.27 -12.46 11.59
C LEU A 20 15.61 -11.86 10.21
N ASN A 21 14.67 -11.93 9.26
CA ASN A 21 14.82 -11.31 7.94
C ASN A 21 15.02 -9.80 8.07
N THR A 22 14.19 -9.15 8.89
CA THR A 22 14.26 -7.69 9.13
C THR A 22 15.58 -7.29 9.78
N ILE A 23 16.03 -8.01 10.81
CA ILE A 23 17.28 -7.73 11.51
C ILE A 23 18.47 -7.94 10.57
N PHE A 24 18.51 -9.04 9.84
CA PHE A 24 19.62 -9.37 8.94
C PHE A 24 19.75 -8.33 7.81
N HIS A 25 18.74 -8.16 6.99
CA HIS A 25 18.81 -7.23 5.86
C HIS A 25 18.85 -5.76 6.32
N GLY A 26 18.10 -5.43 7.38
CA GLY A 26 18.12 -4.09 7.97
C GLY A 26 19.49 -3.69 8.50
N SER A 27 20.22 -4.60 9.15
CA SER A 27 21.60 -4.36 9.61
C SER A 27 22.54 -4.12 8.44
N LEU A 28 22.45 -4.92 7.38
CA LEU A 28 23.29 -4.76 6.18
C LEU A 28 23.00 -3.43 5.46
N VAL A 29 21.74 -3.06 5.30
CA VAL A 29 21.37 -1.78 4.69
C VAL A 29 21.81 -0.60 5.56
N SER A 30 21.71 -0.73 6.88
CA SER A 30 22.20 0.29 7.83
C SER A 30 23.72 0.44 7.75
N LEU A 31 24.46 -0.66 7.62
CA LEU A 31 25.89 -0.63 7.38
C LEU A 31 26.26 0.10 6.08
N CYS A 32 25.51 -0.15 4.99
CA CYS A 32 25.63 0.64 3.76
C CYS A 32 25.41 2.14 4.02
N GLY A 33 24.43 2.50 4.85
CA GLY A 33 24.20 3.88 5.27
C GLY A 33 25.38 4.49 6.00
N ILE A 34 25.95 3.78 6.96
CA ILE A 34 27.14 4.24 7.72
C ILE A 34 28.33 4.42 6.76
N ILE A 35 28.61 3.47 5.89
CA ILE A 35 29.71 3.55 4.91
C ILE A 35 29.49 4.77 3.98
N LYS A 36 28.29 4.96 3.47
CA LYS A 36 27.92 6.08 2.63
C LYS A 36 28.06 7.44 3.34
N PHE A 37 27.88 7.48 4.66
CA PHE A 37 28.11 8.67 5.48
C PHE A 37 29.58 8.98 5.65
N ILE A 38 30.40 7.98 5.95
CA ILE A 38 31.86 8.13 6.21
C ILE A 38 32.59 8.55 4.94
N ILE A 39 32.20 8.00 3.77
CA ILE A 39 32.86 8.27 2.49
C ILE A 39 32.02 9.20 1.64
N PRO A 40 32.30 10.53 1.60
CA PRO A 40 31.49 11.51 0.92
C PRO A 40 31.78 11.65 -0.60
N ILE A 41 32.33 10.61 -1.24
CA ILE A 41 32.61 10.59 -2.68
C ILE A 41 31.33 10.26 -3.44
N PRO A 42 30.85 11.11 -4.39
CA PRO A 42 29.56 10.92 -5.07
C PRO A 42 29.41 9.57 -5.78
N GLU A 43 30.41 9.14 -6.54
CA GLU A 43 30.42 7.90 -7.30
C GLU A 43 30.35 6.68 -6.36
N PHE A 44 31.07 6.73 -5.25
CA PHE A 44 31.07 5.69 -4.23
C PHE A 44 29.71 5.64 -3.52
N ARG A 45 29.08 6.78 -3.24
CA ARG A 45 27.74 6.83 -2.66
C ARG A 45 26.69 6.20 -3.56
N ILE A 46 26.80 6.40 -4.89
CA ILE A 46 25.93 5.76 -5.87
C ILE A 46 26.15 4.24 -5.86
N PHE A 47 27.41 3.79 -5.83
CA PHE A 47 27.74 2.37 -5.77
C PHE A 47 27.19 1.70 -4.51
N ILE A 48 27.38 2.29 -3.33
CA ILE A 48 26.85 1.77 -2.05
C ILE A 48 25.31 1.78 -2.05
N ALA A 49 24.66 2.79 -2.64
CA ALA A 49 23.22 2.81 -2.78
C ALA A 49 22.71 1.62 -3.63
N ARG A 50 23.40 1.26 -4.72
CA ARG A 50 23.06 0.07 -5.53
C ARG A 50 23.16 -1.22 -4.71
N ILE A 51 24.21 -1.37 -3.89
CA ILE A 51 24.33 -2.50 -2.97
C ILE A 51 23.17 -2.54 -1.99
N ALA A 52 22.81 -1.40 -1.38
CA ALA A 52 21.69 -1.31 -0.45
C ALA A 52 20.34 -1.70 -1.11
N TYR A 53 20.12 -1.33 -2.38
CA TYR A 53 18.94 -1.76 -3.14
C TYR A 53 18.94 -3.27 -3.40
N TRP A 54 20.09 -3.85 -3.75
CA TRP A 54 20.20 -5.29 -3.96
C TRP A 54 19.89 -6.07 -2.67
N ILE A 55 20.43 -5.62 -1.52
CA ILE A 55 20.14 -6.19 -0.20
C ILE A 55 18.62 -6.06 0.12
N SER A 56 18.02 -4.90 -0.16
CA SER A 56 16.59 -4.69 0.04
C SER A 56 15.73 -5.56 -0.88
N GLY A 57 16.21 -5.87 -2.08
CA GLY A 57 15.62 -6.87 -2.96
C GLY A 57 15.60 -8.26 -2.33
N GLY A 58 16.71 -8.67 -1.68
CA GLY A 58 16.78 -9.90 -0.90
C GLY A 58 15.80 -9.95 0.26
N PHE A 59 15.60 -8.83 0.96
CA PHE A 59 14.58 -8.68 2.00
C PHE A 59 13.16 -8.97 1.46
N VAL A 60 12.79 -8.32 0.35
CA VAL A 60 11.46 -8.51 -0.26
C VAL A 60 11.29 -9.94 -0.79
N LEU A 61 12.33 -10.52 -1.38
CA LEU A 61 12.29 -11.91 -1.85
C LEU A 61 12.03 -12.88 -0.68
N THR A 62 12.75 -12.71 0.43
CA THR A 62 12.55 -13.54 1.62
C THR A 62 11.15 -13.36 2.20
N ASP A 63 10.64 -12.13 2.29
CA ASP A 63 9.25 -11.87 2.72
C ASP A 63 8.23 -12.55 1.80
N ASN A 64 8.45 -12.54 0.49
CA ASN A 64 7.58 -13.23 -0.47
C ASN A 64 7.56 -14.74 -0.26
N VAL A 65 8.74 -15.34 0.03
CA VAL A 65 8.84 -16.76 0.37
C VAL A 65 8.12 -17.07 1.69
N LEU A 66 8.34 -16.24 2.72
CA LEU A 66 7.65 -16.41 4.00
C LEU A 66 6.13 -16.29 3.84
N MET A 67 5.66 -15.29 3.10
CA MET A 67 4.22 -15.17 2.83
C MET A 67 3.67 -16.38 2.09
N LYS A 68 4.37 -16.91 1.09
CA LYS A 68 3.95 -18.10 0.36
C LYS A 68 3.91 -19.34 1.24
N VAL A 69 4.93 -19.55 2.09
CA VAL A 69 5.02 -20.74 2.95
C VAL A 69 3.98 -20.72 4.08
N PHE A 70 3.72 -19.55 4.67
CA PHE A 70 2.90 -19.46 5.88
C PHE A 70 1.42 -19.12 5.64
N TYR A 71 1.10 -18.36 4.58
CA TYR A 71 -0.24 -17.80 4.37
C TYR A 71 -0.81 -18.04 2.98
N ASP A 72 -0.03 -17.88 1.93
CA ASP A 72 -0.34 -18.08 0.51
C ASP A 72 -1.75 -17.61 0.09
N PRO A 73 -2.11 -16.32 0.28
CA PRO A 73 -3.38 -15.80 -0.20
C PRO A 73 -3.40 -15.83 -1.74
N GLU A 74 -4.59 -15.95 -2.32
CA GLU A 74 -4.77 -15.80 -3.76
C GLU A 74 -4.43 -14.37 -4.19
N TRP A 75 -3.56 -14.23 -5.19
CA TRP A 75 -3.16 -12.94 -5.77
C TRP A 75 -3.82 -12.77 -7.14
N ASP A 76 -4.77 -11.83 -7.21
CA ASP A 76 -5.41 -11.44 -8.48
C ASP A 76 -4.87 -10.07 -8.90
N ILE A 77 -3.84 -10.10 -9.76
CA ILE A 77 -3.08 -8.93 -10.18
C ILE A 77 -3.27 -8.71 -11.67
N GLN A 78 -3.58 -7.46 -12.07
CA GLN A 78 -3.72 -7.07 -13.48
C GLN A 78 -3.02 -5.71 -13.71
N GLY A 79 -2.43 -5.53 -14.90
CA GLY A 79 -1.85 -4.28 -15.36
C GLY A 79 -0.35 -4.14 -15.06
N LEU A 80 0.40 -5.25 -15.02
CA LEU A 80 1.87 -5.25 -14.88
C LEU A 80 2.60 -5.13 -16.22
N GLU A 81 1.88 -5.19 -17.33
CA GLU A 81 2.42 -5.20 -18.68
C GLU A 81 3.17 -3.87 -18.96
N ASN A 82 4.26 -3.97 -19.71
CA ASN A 82 5.08 -2.83 -20.14
C ASN A 82 5.77 -2.02 -19.03
N LEU A 83 5.85 -2.56 -17.82
CA LEU A 83 6.65 -1.98 -16.75
C LEU A 83 8.13 -2.39 -16.91
N ASN A 84 9.05 -1.56 -16.42
CA ASN A 84 10.49 -1.88 -16.49
C ASN A 84 11.29 -1.21 -15.37
N MET A 85 12.45 -1.80 -15.06
CA MET A 85 13.34 -1.36 -13.99
C MET A 85 14.08 -0.03 -14.27
N ASN A 86 14.05 0.45 -15.50
CA ASN A 86 14.73 1.69 -15.90
C ASN A 86 13.79 2.89 -15.95
N GLY A 87 12.50 2.69 -15.65
CA GLY A 87 11.49 3.74 -15.64
C GLY A 87 11.48 4.56 -14.36
N THR A 88 10.87 5.73 -14.44
CA THR A 88 10.53 6.58 -13.29
C THR A 88 9.01 6.59 -13.14
N TYR A 89 8.51 6.21 -11.96
CA TYR A 89 7.08 6.02 -11.74
C TYR A 89 6.57 6.80 -10.53
N LEU A 90 5.38 7.36 -10.67
CA LEU A 90 4.56 7.78 -9.54
C LEU A 90 3.49 6.72 -9.31
N VAL A 91 3.60 5.97 -8.23
CA VAL A 91 2.61 4.96 -7.82
C VAL A 91 1.59 5.61 -6.88
N MET A 92 0.33 5.73 -7.32
CA MET A 92 -0.77 6.26 -6.53
C MET A 92 -1.68 5.12 -6.08
N SER A 93 -1.84 4.92 -4.77
CA SER A 93 -2.70 3.87 -4.23
C SER A 93 -3.68 4.41 -3.19
N ASN A 94 -4.82 3.73 -3.04
CA ASN A 94 -5.63 3.81 -1.82
C ASN A 94 -4.90 3.15 -0.66
N HIS A 95 -5.32 3.40 0.58
CA HIS A 95 -4.62 2.95 1.79
C HIS A 95 -5.59 2.33 2.79
N LEU A 96 -5.55 1.02 2.92
CA LEU A 96 -6.46 0.25 3.76
C LEU A 96 -5.79 -0.28 5.04
N SER A 97 -4.51 -0.69 4.94
CA SER A 97 -3.86 -1.49 5.96
C SER A 97 -2.35 -1.21 6.08
N LEU A 98 -1.73 -1.72 7.13
CA LEU A 98 -0.26 -1.89 7.19
C LEU A 98 0.24 -2.91 6.17
N LEU A 99 -0.62 -3.82 5.73
CA LEU A 99 -0.29 -4.86 4.75
C LEU A 99 -0.12 -4.31 3.33
N ASP A 100 -0.58 -3.08 3.05
CA ASP A 100 -0.52 -2.48 1.72
C ASP A 100 0.93 -2.30 1.24
N ILE A 101 1.86 -1.95 2.14
CA ILE A 101 3.27 -1.75 1.78
C ILE A 101 3.91 -3.07 1.34
N PRO A 102 3.91 -4.16 2.14
CA PRO A 102 4.48 -5.43 1.70
C PRO A 102 3.74 -6.01 0.49
N ALA A 103 2.42 -5.82 0.37
CA ALA A 103 1.66 -6.26 -0.80
C ALA A 103 2.13 -5.55 -2.08
N LEU A 104 2.28 -4.24 -2.06
CA LEU A 104 2.76 -3.48 -3.22
C LEU A 104 4.24 -3.76 -3.50
N GLN A 105 5.09 -3.93 -2.48
CA GLN A 105 6.47 -4.34 -2.68
C GLN A 105 6.58 -5.71 -3.36
N ARG A 106 5.72 -6.67 -2.95
CA ARG A 106 5.64 -7.99 -3.60
C ARG A 106 5.28 -7.87 -5.08
N VAL A 107 4.22 -7.12 -5.39
CA VAL A 107 3.68 -7.00 -6.75
C VAL A 107 4.67 -6.30 -7.67
N PHE A 108 5.30 -5.24 -7.20
CA PHE A 108 6.24 -4.46 -7.99
C PHE A 108 7.70 -4.95 -7.92
N PHE A 109 7.95 -6.02 -7.18
CA PHE A 109 9.29 -6.60 -7.07
C PHE A 109 9.81 -7.00 -8.47
N GLN A 110 10.95 -6.45 -8.88
CA GLN A 110 11.58 -6.64 -10.19
C GLN A 110 10.73 -6.20 -11.42
N GLN A 111 9.60 -5.53 -11.20
CA GLN A 111 8.80 -4.94 -12.28
C GLN A 111 9.18 -3.47 -12.52
N ILE A 112 9.38 -2.73 -11.44
CA ILE A 112 9.79 -1.32 -11.44
C ILE A 112 10.89 -1.10 -10.41
N PRO A 113 11.59 0.06 -10.42
CA PRO A 113 12.53 0.42 -9.36
C PRO A 113 11.91 0.29 -7.97
N PHE A 114 12.76 -0.01 -6.98
CA PHE A 114 12.33 -0.19 -5.60
C PHE A 114 11.42 0.94 -5.12
N LEU A 115 10.25 0.58 -4.55
CA LEU A 115 9.26 1.53 -4.07
C LEU A 115 9.81 2.38 -2.93
N ARG A 116 9.82 3.69 -3.11
CA ARG A 116 10.12 4.68 -2.08
C ARG A 116 8.87 5.45 -1.73
N PHE A 117 8.72 5.82 -0.47
CA PHE A 117 7.61 6.64 0.00
C PHE A 117 8.14 7.72 0.93
N PHE A 118 7.35 8.77 1.11
CA PHE A 118 7.74 9.84 2.02
C PHE A 118 7.76 9.36 3.47
N ILE A 119 8.88 9.56 4.13
CA ILE A 119 9.06 9.24 5.55
C ILE A 119 9.01 10.52 6.40
N LYS A 120 8.56 10.38 7.66
CA LYS A 120 8.69 11.48 8.62
C LYS A 120 10.17 11.73 8.90
N GLN A 121 10.60 12.99 8.87
CA GLN A 121 12.01 13.34 9.11
C GLN A 121 12.57 12.78 10.41
N GLN A 122 11.74 12.68 11.47
CA GLN A 122 12.16 12.12 12.75
C GLN A 122 12.64 10.66 12.64
N LEU A 123 12.16 9.89 11.66
CA LEU A 123 12.58 8.50 11.46
C LEU A 123 14.04 8.36 11.03
N ILE A 124 14.65 9.41 10.46
CA ILE A 124 16.07 9.42 10.09
C ILE A 124 16.97 9.33 11.33
N PHE A 125 16.50 9.82 12.49
CA PHE A 125 17.24 9.79 13.74
C PHE A 125 17.03 8.51 14.55
N VAL A 126 16.17 7.59 14.10
CA VAL A 126 15.98 6.30 14.75
C VAL A 126 17.18 5.40 14.41
N PRO A 127 17.94 4.89 15.41
CA PRO A 127 19.08 4.02 15.19
C PRO A 127 18.71 2.83 14.29
N PHE A 128 19.61 2.43 13.42
CA PHE A 128 19.49 1.39 12.39
C PHE A 128 18.45 1.70 11.30
N LEU A 129 17.23 2.10 11.65
CA LEU A 129 16.18 2.44 10.68
C LEU A 129 16.56 3.68 9.86
N GLY A 130 17.02 4.75 10.55
CA GLY A 130 17.36 6.01 9.88
C GLY A 130 18.50 5.87 8.90
N GLN A 131 19.55 5.14 9.25
CA GLN A 131 20.69 4.86 8.37
C GLN A 131 20.25 4.06 7.13
N GLY A 132 19.37 3.05 7.31
CA GLY A 132 18.83 2.26 6.20
C GLY A 132 17.97 3.10 5.25
N LEU A 133 17.05 3.90 5.78
CA LEU A 133 16.21 4.79 4.99
C LEU A 133 17.04 5.84 4.21
N TRP A 134 18.10 6.35 4.83
CA TRP A 134 19.02 7.27 4.19
C TRP A 134 19.89 6.58 3.12
N ALA A 135 20.37 5.35 3.38
CA ALA A 135 21.12 4.55 2.41
C ALA A 135 20.31 4.35 1.12
N LEU A 136 19.01 4.09 1.26
CA LEU A 136 18.06 3.85 0.17
C LEU A 136 17.50 5.14 -0.45
N ASN A 137 17.97 6.32 -0.05
CA ASN A 137 17.52 7.62 -0.53
C ASN A 137 15.99 7.83 -0.40
N PHE A 138 15.38 7.39 0.72
CA PHE A 138 13.98 7.69 0.97
C PHE A 138 13.76 9.19 1.15
N PRO A 139 12.83 9.80 0.44
CA PRO A 139 12.55 11.22 0.60
C PRO A 139 11.91 11.50 1.96
N SER A 140 12.51 12.42 2.70
CA SER A 140 11.97 12.83 4.00
C SER A 140 11.05 14.05 3.87
N MET A 141 10.01 14.10 4.71
CA MET A 141 9.13 15.26 4.81
C MET A 141 9.00 15.74 6.25
N LYS A 142 8.99 17.03 6.43
CA LYS A 142 8.55 17.67 7.68
C LYS A 142 7.03 17.79 7.63
N ARG A 143 6.34 17.35 8.66
CA ARG A 143 4.91 17.61 8.84
C ARG A 143 4.73 18.41 10.12
N TYR A 144 4.32 19.65 9.97
CA TYR A 144 3.96 20.49 11.10
C TYR A 144 2.48 20.28 11.46
N SER A 145 2.17 20.22 12.76
CA SER A 145 0.79 20.20 13.23
C SER A 145 0.11 21.55 12.94
N LYS A 146 -1.22 21.56 12.88
CA LYS A 146 -1.97 22.84 12.76
C LYS A 146 -1.64 23.79 13.90
N GLU A 147 -1.44 23.27 15.09
CA GLU A 147 -1.07 24.02 16.28
C GLU A 147 0.31 24.67 16.13
N THR A 148 1.30 23.92 15.62
CA THR A 148 2.64 24.43 15.32
C THR A 148 2.59 25.52 14.26
N LEU A 149 1.80 25.34 13.17
CA LEU A 149 1.66 26.32 12.10
C LEU A 149 0.91 27.59 12.55
N ASN A 150 0.05 27.50 13.57
CA ASN A 150 -0.61 28.66 14.16
C ASN A 150 0.35 29.45 15.06
N LYS A 151 1.24 28.76 15.80
CA LYS A 151 2.28 29.40 16.63
C LYS A 151 3.44 29.94 15.81
N HIS A 152 3.74 29.32 14.67
CA HIS A 152 4.88 29.61 13.79
C HIS A 152 4.42 29.72 12.33
N PRO A 153 3.75 30.81 11.94
CA PRO A 153 3.27 31.01 10.56
C PRO A 153 4.37 30.98 9.50
N GLU A 154 5.60 31.30 9.86
CA GLU A 154 6.81 31.28 9.01
C GLU A 154 7.22 29.85 8.56
N LEU A 155 6.64 28.81 9.18
CA LEU A 155 6.86 27.42 8.80
C LEU A 155 5.92 26.96 7.69
N ARG A 156 4.92 27.79 7.32
CA ARG A 156 4.00 27.46 6.23
C ARG A 156 4.77 27.38 4.92
N GLY A 157 4.65 26.25 4.23
CA GLY A 157 5.33 25.98 2.96
C GLY A 157 6.74 25.39 3.09
N LYS A 158 7.42 25.45 4.25
CA LYS A 158 8.74 24.83 4.43
C LYS A 158 8.69 23.29 4.33
N ASP A 159 7.56 22.69 4.70
CA ASP A 159 7.31 21.27 4.47
C ASP A 159 7.26 20.93 2.99
N LEU A 160 6.62 21.78 2.18
CA LEU A 160 6.53 21.63 0.72
C LEU A 160 7.91 21.78 0.07
N GLU A 161 8.67 22.81 0.47
CA GLU A 161 10.02 23.04 -0.06
C GLU A 161 10.97 21.89 0.26
N THR A 162 10.94 21.39 1.50
CA THR A 162 11.74 20.23 1.92
C THR A 162 11.36 18.98 1.11
N THR A 163 10.07 18.78 0.86
CA THR A 163 9.56 17.67 0.06
C THR A 163 10.01 17.79 -1.39
N LYS A 164 9.92 18.99 -1.96
CA LYS A 164 10.38 19.29 -3.32
C LYS A 164 11.87 18.99 -3.48
N ARG A 165 12.72 19.50 -2.60
CA ARG A 165 14.18 19.23 -2.59
C ARG A 165 14.47 17.72 -2.46
N SER A 166 13.71 17.00 -1.63
CA SER A 166 13.86 15.55 -1.50
C SER A 166 13.52 14.82 -2.80
N CYS A 167 12.54 15.28 -3.56
CA CYS A 167 12.21 14.72 -4.89
C CYS A 167 13.29 15.07 -5.92
N GLU A 168 13.80 16.32 -5.91
CA GLU A 168 14.86 16.76 -6.82
C GLU A 168 16.15 15.94 -6.67
N ASN A 169 16.47 15.50 -5.45
CA ASN A 169 17.61 14.61 -5.18
C ASN A 169 17.44 13.20 -5.79
N LEU A 170 16.27 12.86 -6.29
CA LEU A 170 15.99 11.58 -6.95
C LEU A 170 16.11 11.65 -8.48
N ARG A 171 16.31 12.84 -9.04
CA ARG A 171 16.46 13.05 -10.49
C ARG A 171 17.67 12.34 -11.06
N GLY A 172 17.59 12.00 -12.35
CA GLY A 172 18.69 11.36 -13.10
C GLY A 172 18.90 9.89 -12.76
N GLN A 173 17.98 9.25 -12.04
CA GLN A 173 18.00 7.79 -11.75
C GLN A 173 16.60 7.20 -11.81
N PRO A 174 16.46 5.93 -12.20
CA PRO A 174 15.18 5.23 -12.13
C PRO A 174 14.64 5.22 -10.70
N VAL A 175 13.38 5.62 -10.53
CA VAL A 175 12.74 5.70 -9.20
C VAL A 175 11.24 5.43 -9.26
N SER A 176 10.72 4.78 -8.23
CA SER A 176 9.28 4.60 -8.04
C SER A 176 8.85 5.24 -6.73
N MET A 177 8.04 6.30 -6.84
CA MET A 177 7.52 7.05 -5.70
C MET A 177 6.11 6.59 -5.37
N LEU A 178 5.93 5.89 -4.24
CA LEU A 178 4.62 5.48 -3.73
C LEU A 178 3.98 6.59 -2.91
N ILE A 179 2.76 6.96 -3.27
CA ILE A 179 1.92 7.90 -2.53
C ILE A 179 0.54 7.28 -2.28
N TYR A 180 0.19 7.17 -1.01
CA TYR A 180 -1.18 6.94 -0.62
C TYR A 180 -1.92 8.29 -0.63
N ALA A 181 -2.71 8.53 -1.69
CA ALA A 181 -3.31 9.85 -1.92
C ALA A 181 -4.28 10.30 -0.82
N GLU A 182 -4.87 9.39 -0.07
CA GLU A 182 -5.74 9.68 1.08
C GLU A 182 -4.97 10.27 2.28
N GLY A 183 -3.64 10.10 2.32
CA GLY A 183 -2.74 10.60 3.36
C GLY A 183 -2.90 9.94 4.72
N THR A 184 -3.77 8.94 4.84
CA THR A 184 -3.98 8.10 6.04
C THR A 184 -4.73 6.83 5.65
N ARG A 185 -4.59 5.76 6.45
CA ARG A 185 -5.36 4.52 6.26
C ARG A 185 -6.85 4.77 6.42
N PHE A 186 -7.63 4.14 5.56
CA PHE A 186 -9.08 4.09 5.65
C PHE A 186 -9.50 3.43 6.98
N THR A 187 -10.48 3.99 7.64
CA THR A 187 -11.29 3.34 8.67
C THR A 187 -12.71 3.89 8.61
N PRO A 188 -13.75 3.12 9.00
CA PRO A 188 -15.13 3.60 8.99
C PRO A 188 -15.32 4.90 9.77
N GLU A 189 -14.66 5.05 10.91
CA GLU A 189 -14.74 6.24 11.77
C GLU A 189 -14.15 7.47 11.06
N LYS A 190 -13.02 7.30 10.35
CA LYS A 190 -12.43 8.40 9.57
C LYS A 190 -13.26 8.74 8.35
N HIS A 191 -13.86 7.74 7.71
CA HIS A 191 -14.74 7.93 6.58
C HIS A 191 -15.95 8.80 6.98
N SER A 192 -16.67 8.44 8.04
CA SER A 192 -17.80 9.19 8.57
C SER A 192 -17.38 10.60 9.04
N ARG A 193 -16.30 10.71 9.84
CA ARG A 193 -15.81 12.00 10.35
C ARG A 193 -15.39 12.98 9.27
N LYS A 194 -14.89 12.49 8.12
CA LYS A 194 -14.42 13.33 7.01
C LYS A 194 -15.48 13.55 5.94
N ASN A 195 -16.69 13.00 6.11
CA ASN A 195 -17.76 13.05 5.11
C ASN A 195 -17.23 12.74 3.71
N SER A 196 -16.60 11.55 3.55
CA SER A 196 -16.08 11.15 2.25
C SER A 196 -17.23 10.99 1.24
N PRO A 197 -17.12 11.51 0.01
CA PRO A 197 -18.13 11.32 -1.02
C PRO A 197 -18.09 9.92 -1.65
N TYR A 198 -17.04 9.14 -1.38
CA TYR A 198 -16.83 7.78 -1.90
C TYR A 198 -17.33 6.75 -0.90
N LYS A 199 -17.76 5.59 -1.38
CA LYS A 199 -18.26 4.50 -0.52
C LYS A 199 -17.11 3.79 0.22
N ASN A 200 -16.03 3.51 -0.49
CA ASN A 200 -14.93 2.65 -0.02
C ASN A 200 -13.62 3.39 0.23
N LEU A 201 -13.57 4.70 0.00
CA LEU A 201 -12.34 5.50 -0.01
C LEU A 201 -12.47 6.77 0.84
N LEU A 202 -11.34 7.29 1.30
CA LEU A 202 -11.28 8.66 1.82
C LEU A 202 -10.98 9.64 0.67
N LYS A 203 -11.33 10.91 0.86
CA LYS A 203 -11.06 11.96 -0.13
C LYS A 203 -9.56 12.10 -0.38
N PRO A 204 -9.08 12.08 -1.65
CA PRO A 204 -7.66 12.20 -1.97
C PRO A 204 -7.13 13.61 -1.73
N ARG A 205 -5.83 13.72 -1.51
CA ARG A 205 -5.10 14.96 -1.28
C ARG A 205 -4.10 15.19 -2.39
N ALA A 206 -4.24 16.30 -3.10
CA ALA A 206 -3.41 16.62 -4.25
C ALA A 206 -1.95 17.01 -3.90
N GLY A 207 -1.70 17.54 -2.69
CA GLY A 207 -0.42 18.19 -2.38
C GLY A 207 0.83 17.33 -2.62
N GLY A 208 0.88 16.11 -2.08
CA GLY A 208 2.04 15.22 -2.27
C GLY A 208 2.21 14.80 -3.74
N ILE A 209 1.12 14.49 -4.43
CA ILE A 209 1.12 14.11 -5.85
C ILE A 209 1.56 15.28 -6.72
N HIS A 210 0.99 16.46 -6.52
CA HIS A 210 1.39 17.68 -7.22
C HIS A 210 2.89 17.97 -7.03
N THR A 211 3.43 17.79 -5.82
CA THR A 211 4.87 18.02 -5.56
C THR A 211 5.74 17.05 -6.35
N VAL A 212 5.41 15.76 -6.37
CA VAL A 212 6.19 14.77 -7.14
C VAL A 212 6.08 15.04 -8.63
N LEU A 213 4.87 15.30 -9.16
CA LEU A 213 4.66 15.60 -10.56
C LEU A 213 5.38 16.89 -10.99
N SER A 214 5.39 17.93 -10.15
CA SER A 214 6.12 19.18 -10.43
C SER A 214 7.64 19.02 -10.44
N SER A 215 8.16 18.07 -9.62
CA SER A 215 9.62 17.90 -9.44
C SER A 215 10.21 16.83 -10.36
N LEU A 216 9.46 15.78 -10.70
CA LEU A 216 9.94 14.62 -11.46
C LEU A 216 9.15 14.37 -12.74
N GLY A 217 8.14 15.19 -13.05
CA GLY A 217 7.21 14.92 -14.14
C GLY A 217 7.85 14.86 -15.53
N ASP A 218 8.94 15.58 -15.74
CA ASP A 218 9.73 15.56 -16.97
C ASP A 218 10.57 14.27 -17.17
N GLU A 219 10.85 13.52 -16.08
CA GLU A 219 11.50 12.21 -16.11
C GLU A 219 10.52 11.05 -15.97
N LEU A 220 9.22 11.35 -15.79
CA LEU A 220 8.21 10.35 -15.45
C LEU A 220 7.88 9.48 -16.68
N THR A 221 8.06 8.17 -16.52
CA THR A 221 7.63 7.17 -17.51
C THR A 221 6.11 7.05 -17.52
N SER A 222 5.50 6.90 -16.33
CA SER A 222 4.05 6.89 -16.16
C SER A 222 3.64 7.08 -14.70
N ILE A 223 2.35 7.40 -14.52
CA ILE A 223 1.66 7.34 -13.24
C ILE A 223 0.98 5.97 -13.17
N LEU A 224 1.29 5.19 -12.13
CA LEU A 224 0.63 3.92 -11.87
C LEU A 224 -0.52 4.14 -10.89
N ASN A 225 -1.74 4.12 -11.40
CA ASN A 225 -2.95 4.21 -10.60
C ASN A 225 -3.30 2.81 -10.07
N VAL A 226 -3.00 2.55 -8.80
CA VAL A 226 -3.17 1.25 -8.17
C VAL A 226 -4.42 1.22 -7.31
N THR A 227 -5.31 0.27 -7.59
CA THR A 227 -6.47 -0.07 -6.76
C THR A 227 -6.16 -1.36 -6.02
N LEU A 228 -6.04 -1.26 -4.69
CA LEU A 228 -5.80 -2.40 -3.80
C LEU A 228 -7.09 -2.73 -3.05
N VAL A 229 -7.47 -4.00 -3.04
CA VAL A 229 -8.68 -4.49 -2.36
C VAL A 229 -8.37 -5.79 -1.63
N TYR A 230 -8.89 -5.90 -0.42
CA TYR A 230 -8.96 -7.14 0.34
C TYR A 230 -10.44 -7.56 0.39
N PRO A 231 -10.91 -8.44 -0.50
CA PRO A 231 -12.32 -8.78 -0.59
C PRO A 231 -12.91 -9.25 0.75
N GLY A 232 -14.07 -8.69 1.12
CA GLY A 232 -14.68 -8.95 2.43
C GLY A 232 -14.12 -8.13 3.60
N HIS A 233 -13.05 -7.36 3.41
CA HIS A 233 -12.41 -6.56 4.45
C HIS A 233 -12.23 -5.10 4.02
N ALA A 234 -12.95 -4.19 4.65
CA ALA A 234 -12.82 -2.76 4.35
C ALA A 234 -11.50 -2.14 4.88
N SER A 235 -10.99 -2.66 6.00
CA SER A 235 -9.75 -2.19 6.65
C SER A 235 -9.10 -3.32 7.44
N PRO A 236 -8.46 -4.30 6.75
CA PRO A 236 -7.91 -5.48 7.43
C PRO A 236 -6.77 -5.12 8.37
N GLY A 237 -6.78 -5.70 9.55
CA GLY A 237 -5.71 -5.59 10.53
C GLY A 237 -4.56 -6.58 10.28
N LEU A 238 -3.44 -6.34 10.95
CA LEU A 238 -2.34 -7.31 10.96
C LEU A 238 -2.80 -8.67 11.52
N PHE A 239 -3.66 -8.66 12.54
CA PHE A 239 -4.18 -9.90 13.13
C PHE A 239 -5.11 -10.66 12.18
N ASP A 240 -5.86 -9.99 11.31
CA ASP A 240 -6.68 -10.67 10.31
C ASP A 240 -5.81 -11.45 9.32
N PHE A 241 -4.67 -10.86 8.93
CA PHE A 241 -3.67 -11.55 8.13
C PHE A 241 -3.03 -12.71 8.87
N LEU A 242 -2.52 -12.49 10.09
CA LEU A 242 -1.87 -13.53 10.91
C LEU A 242 -2.80 -14.71 11.22
N LEU A 243 -4.09 -14.46 11.37
CA LEU A 243 -5.11 -15.49 11.56
C LEU A 243 -5.53 -16.17 10.24
N GLY A 244 -5.02 -15.73 9.09
CA GLY A 244 -5.35 -16.28 7.78
C GLY A 244 -6.77 -15.96 7.31
N LYS A 245 -7.33 -14.84 7.78
CA LYS A 245 -8.67 -14.37 7.39
C LYS A 245 -8.70 -13.61 6.07
N ILE A 246 -7.53 -13.35 5.45
CA ILE A 246 -7.40 -12.67 4.17
C ILE A 246 -7.07 -13.71 3.09
N PRO A 247 -8.07 -14.33 2.48
CA PRO A 247 -7.85 -15.41 1.51
C PRO A 247 -7.41 -14.90 0.13
N ARG A 248 -7.72 -13.63 -0.18
CA ARG A 248 -7.47 -13.06 -1.51
C ARG A 248 -7.03 -11.60 -1.41
N VAL A 249 -6.10 -11.22 -2.29
CA VAL A 249 -5.65 -9.84 -2.49
C VAL A 249 -5.85 -9.49 -3.96
N VAL A 250 -6.62 -8.44 -4.23
CA VAL A 250 -6.90 -7.98 -5.59
C VAL A 250 -6.19 -6.67 -5.84
N ILE A 251 -5.41 -6.60 -6.93
CA ILE A 251 -4.67 -5.42 -7.33
C ILE A 251 -4.93 -5.13 -8.81
N ARG A 252 -5.39 -3.92 -9.08
CA ARG A 252 -5.58 -3.39 -10.44
C ARG A 252 -4.65 -2.21 -10.65
N ILE A 253 -3.87 -2.27 -11.71
CA ILE A 253 -2.86 -1.26 -12.04
C ILE A 253 -3.21 -0.68 -13.40
N GLU A 254 -3.30 0.62 -13.47
CA GLU A 254 -3.52 1.37 -14.70
C GLU A 254 -2.34 2.32 -14.90
N ALA A 255 -1.65 2.21 -16.03
CA ALA A 255 -0.54 3.08 -16.39
C ALA A 255 -1.08 4.30 -17.15
N LEU A 256 -0.89 5.49 -16.58
CA LEU A 256 -1.36 6.77 -17.10
C LEU A 256 -0.17 7.64 -17.51
N LYS A 257 -0.28 8.37 -18.62
CA LYS A 257 0.75 9.31 -19.08
C LYS A 257 0.30 10.76 -18.91
N LEU A 258 1.25 11.65 -18.62
CA LEU A 258 0.98 13.07 -18.52
C LEU A 258 0.47 13.64 -19.85
N GLY A 259 -0.61 14.42 -19.78
CA GLY A 259 -1.23 15.02 -20.97
C GLY A 259 -2.13 14.09 -21.77
N GLU A 260 -2.32 12.84 -21.36
CA GLU A 260 -3.23 11.87 -21.97
C GLU A 260 -4.42 11.57 -21.05
N ASN A 261 -5.61 11.26 -21.61
CA ASN A 261 -6.78 10.74 -20.88
C ASN A 261 -7.10 11.50 -19.57
N GLU A 262 -7.34 12.81 -19.64
CA GLU A 262 -7.67 13.68 -18.50
C GLU A 262 -6.54 13.88 -17.47
N VAL A 263 -5.39 13.23 -17.64
CA VAL A 263 -4.20 13.49 -16.84
C VAL A 263 -3.64 14.88 -17.22
N PRO A 264 -3.45 15.79 -16.26
CA PRO A 264 -2.95 17.11 -16.59
C PRO A 264 -1.55 17.04 -17.22
N SER A 265 -1.29 17.89 -18.22
CA SER A 265 0.05 18.01 -18.81
C SER A 265 1.04 18.59 -17.79
N LEU A 266 2.32 18.36 -18.02
CA LEU A 266 3.38 18.91 -17.16
C LEU A 266 3.36 20.44 -17.10
N GLU A 267 3.05 21.09 -18.22
CA GLU A 267 2.91 22.55 -18.30
C GLU A 267 1.77 23.01 -17.39
N THR A 268 0.59 22.38 -17.48
CA THR A 268 -0.55 22.64 -16.59
C THR A 268 -0.19 22.46 -15.13
N ILE A 269 0.51 21.36 -14.78
CA ILE A 269 0.91 21.04 -13.40
C ILE A 269 1.85 22.12 -12.84
N LYS A 270 2.77 22.63 -13.63
CA LYS A 270 3.73 23.69 -13.23
C LYS A 270 3.11 25.09 -13.20
N SER A 271 1.92 25.27 -13.75
CA SER A 271 1.19 26.54 -13.75
C SER A 271 0.57 26.87 -12.39
N LYS A 272 0.05 28.12 -12.24
CA LYS A 272 -0.72 28.54 -11.05
C LYS A 272 -1.97 27.67 -10.83
N ALA A 273 -2.57 27.12 -11.88
CA ALA A 273 -3.73 26.24 -11.81
C ALA A 273 -3.38 24.78 -11.51
N GLY A 274 -2.10 24.40 -11.48
CA GLY A 274 -1.65 23.02 -11.39
C GLY A 274 -2.18 22.25 -10.20
N SER A 275 -2.23 22.87 -9.03
CA SER A 275 -2.79 22.21 -7.82
C SER A 275 -4.27 21.88 -7.97
N LEU A 276 -5.04 22.74 -8.67
CA LEU A 276 -6.46 22.51 -8.96
C LEU A 276 -6.63 21.42 -10.01
N ALA A 277 -5.84 21.46 -11.08
CA ALA A 277 -5.86 20.43 -12.12
C ALA A 277 -5.56 19.04 -11.57
N VAL A 278 -4.51 18.90 -10.75
CA VAL A 278 -4.20 17.62 -10.07
C VAL A 278 -5.31 17.20 -9.13
N ARG A 279 -5.97 18.13 -8.44
CA ARG A 279 -7.12 17.79 -7.56
C ARG A 279 -8.30 17.25 -8.35
N ASN A 280 -8.64 17.87 -9.49
CA ASN A 280 -9.74 17.43 -10.35
C ASN A 280 -9.45 16.04 -10.93
N PHE A 281 -8.26 15.84 -11.47
CA PHE A 281 -7.78 14.53 -11.93
C PHE A 281 -7.93 13.46 -10.84
N LEU A 282 -7.48 13.73 -9.62
CA LEU A 282 -7.58 12.79 -8.52
C LEU A 282 -9.04 12.47 -8.13
N ASN A 283 -9.93 13.46 -8.13
CA ASN A 283 -11.33 13.22 -7.81
C ASN A 283 -11.97 12.29 -8.85
N GLN A 284 -11.76 12.51 -10.14
CA GLN A 284 -12.23 11.65 -11.22
C GLN A 284 -11.67 10.23 -11.11
N THR A 285 -10.35 10.12 -10.91
CA THR A 285 -9.68 8.83 -10.70
C THR A 285 -10.27 8.08 -9.50
N TRP A 286 -10.57 8.77 -8.40
CA TRP A 286 -11.14 8.18 -7.19
C TRP A 286 -12.59 7.72 -7.36
N GLU A 287 -13.38 8.42 -8.17
CA GLU A 287 -14.75 7.98 -8.53
C GLU A 287 -14.73 6.65 -9.29
N VAL A 288 -13.84 6.52 -10.27
CA VAL A 288 -13.67 5.26 -11.02
C VAL A 288 -13.15 4.14 -10.10
N LYS A 289 -12.15 4.45 -9.29
CA LYS A 289 -11.57 3.51 -8.32
C LYS A 289 -12.60 3.00 -7.31
N ASP A 290 -13.47 3.84 -6.79
CA ASP A 290 -14.52 3.47 -5.84
C ASP A 290 -15.56 2.51 -6.47
N LYS A 291 -15.90 2.71 -7.75
CA LYS A 291 -16.75 1.79 -8.51
C LYS A 291 -16.07 0.42 -8.70
N ILE A 292 -14.78 0.39 -9.03
CA ILE A 292 -13.99 -0.85 -9.18
C ILE A 292 -13.98 -1.62 -7.84
N ILE A 293 -13.71 -0.93 -6.72
CA ILE A 293 -13.70 -1.55 -5.40
C ILE A 293 -15.09 -2.14 -5.06
N SER A 294 -16.15 -1.37 -5.31
CA SER A 294 -17.52 -1.82 -5.06
C SER A 294 -17.88 -3.07 -5.87
N LYS A 295 -17.44 -3.13 -7.14
CA LYS A 295 -17.64 -4.30 -8.00
C LYS A 295 -16.91 -5.53 -7.45
N ILE A 296 -15.64 -5.40 -7.07
CA ILE A 296 -14.84 -6.51 -6.51
C ILE A 296 -15.48 -7.04 -5.22
N HIS A 297 -15.97 -6.17 -4.33
CA HIS A 297 -16.65 -6.60 -3.11
C HIS A 297 -17.97 -7.34 -3.41
N SER A 298 -18.78 -6.90 -4.39
CA SER A 298 -20.03 -7.56 -4.76
C SER A 298 -19.79 -8.95 -5.37
N GLU A 299 -18.82 -9.10 -6.26
CA GLU A 299 -18.44 -10.38 -6.86
C GLU A 299 -17.99 -11.39 -5.80
N SER A 300 -17.20 -10.95 -4.82
CA SER A 300 -16.72 -11.81 -3.74
C SER A 300 -17.84 -12.26 -2.79
N SER A 301 -18.86 -11.45 -2.59
CA SER A 301 -20.03 -11.81 -1.77
C SER A 301 -20.87 -12.90 -2.43
N ILE A 302 -21.00 -12.90 -3.75
CA ILE A 302 -21.72 -13.90 -4.52
C ILE A 302 -20.99 -15.25 -4.46
N THR A 303 -19.67 -15.24 -4.66
CA THR A 303 -18.83 -16.45 -4.63
C THR A 303 -18.80 -17.09 -3.23
N GLY A 304 -18.80 -16.30 -2.16
CA GLY A 304 -18.84 -16.79 -0.78
C GLY A 304 -20.17 -17.48 -0.39
N THR A 305 -21.26 -17.10 -1.07
CA THR A 305 -22.58 -17.71 -0.81
C THR A 305 -22.73 -19.08 -1.49
N ILE A 306 -21.99 -19.34 -2.58
CA ILE A 306 -22.05 -20.60 -3.33
C ILE A 306 -21.23 -21.73 -2.66
N THR A 307 -20.30 -21.40 -1.77
CA THR A 307 -19.40 -22.35 -1.11
C THR A 307 -19.89 -22.85 0.27
N GLN A 308 -21.07 -22.49 0.73
CA GLN A 308 -21.68 -23.19 1.88
C GLN A 308 -22.33 -24.48 1.38
N PRO A 309 -21.90 -25.67 1.86
CA PRO A 309 -22.61 -26.89 1.55
C PRO A 309 -24.01 -26.78 2.13
N THR A 310 -25.03 -26.87 1.26
CA THR A 310 -26.41 -27.05 1.66
C THR A 310 -26.48 -28.32 2.52
N SER A 311 -26.71 -28.15 3.82
CA SER A 311 -27.10 -29.24 4.67
C SER A 311 -28.45 -29.74 4.17
N GLU A 312 -28.47 -30.85 3.44
CA GLU A 312 -29.69 -31.58 3.12
C GLU A 312 -30.36 -31.96 4.45
N PRO A 313 -31.67 -31.72 4.58
CA PRO A 313 -32.42 -32.29 5.70
C PRO A 313 -32.51 -33.80 5.49
N SER A 314 -31.88 -34.55 6.36
CA SER A 314 -32.03 -36.01 6.41
C SER A 314 -33.50 -36.35 6.63
N SER A 315 -34.16 -36.85 5.59
CA SER A 315 -35.43 -37.54 5.68
C SER A 315 -35.20 -38.88 6.36
N THR A 316 -35.56 -39.01 7.62
CA THR A 316 -35.81 -40.29 8.22
C THR A 316 -37.32 -40.54 8.22
N ASP A 317 -37.76 -41.33 7.23
CA ASP A 317 -38.98 -42.09 7.30
C ASP A 317 -38.89 -43.06 8.51
N SER A 318 -39.88 -43.00 9.35
CA SER A 318 -40.31 -44.17 10.12
C SER A 318 -41.83 -44.18 10.23
N ALA A 319 -42.39 -45.14 9.52
CA ALA A 319 -43.77 -45.55 9.59
C ALA A 319 -44.10 -46.12 10.97
N GLY A 320 -45.34 -45.97 11.36
CA GLY A 320 -45.97 -47.03 12.13
C GLY A 320 -46.81 -46.60 13.30
N VAL A 321 -48.10 -46.84 13.10
CA VAL A 321 -49.07 -47.40 14.08
C VAL A 321 -49.94 -46.44 14.87
N SER A 322 -51.19 -46.58 14.50
CA SER A 322 -52.48 -46.21 15.10
C SER A 322 -52.58 -46.42 16.63
N SER A 323 -53.34 -45.59 17.28
CA SER A 323 -54.62 -45.96 17.94
C SER A 323 -55.13 -44.78 18.80
N THR A 324 -56.35 -44.40 18.48
CA THR A 324 -57.53 -44.20 19.34
C THR A 324 -57.42 -43.50 20.71
N THR A 325 -58.32 -42.56 20.83
CA THR A 325 -59.29 -42.37 21.93
C THR A 325 -59.15 -41.14 22.79
N SER A 326 -60.12 -40.26 22.55
CA SER A 326 -61.07 -39.58 23.45
C SER A 326 -60.61 -38.53 24.47
N LEU A 327 -61.24 -37.37 24.26
CA LEU A 327 -62.20 -36.74 25.20
C LEU A 327 -61.68 -35.92 26.39
N PHE A 328 -62.30 -34.79 26.51
CA PHE A 328 -62.59 -33.86 27.62
C PHE A 328 -61.63 -32.67 27.77
N SER A 329 -62.16 -31.50 27.35
CA SER A 329 -62.79 -30.42 28.15
C SER A 329 -61.98 -29.92 29.35
N GLU A 330 -61.52 -28.74 29.34
CA GLU A 330 -62.06 -27.44 29.74
C GLU A 330 -61.18 -26.30 29.20
#